data_08be9d67815e48d9464ad492fc7a8eba
#
_entry.id   08be9d67815e48d9464ad492fc7a8eba
#
_cell.length_a   1.000
_cell.length_b   1.000
_cell.length_c   1.000
_cell.angle_alpha   90.00
_cell.angle_beta   90.00
_cell.angle_gamma   90.00
#
_symmetry.space_group_name_H-M   'P 1'
#
loop_
_entity.id
_entity.type
_entity.pdbx_description
1 polymer ?
#
loop_
_entity_poly.entity_id
_entity_poly.type
_entity_poly.pdbx_seq_one_letter_code
_entity_poly.pdbx_strand_id
1 'polypeptide(L)'
;MTRNKGFTLIELMVVVAIVGILTAIAVPSYLQHVIKSNRAAAESFMLQLSNLEEQVILDMRSYVAVSANANFPNAPTAASPGLNTTVPSSVSKYYNITITLPTAANYLITATPIGSQLTGDTKCANLTLDQTGAKGISGTSSATDCW
;
A
#
# COMPACT_ATOMS: atom_id res chain seq x y z
N MET A 1 13.71 -38.85 -45.68
CA MET A 1 12.38 -38.84 -44.98
C MET A 1 12.62 -38.70 -43.49
N THR A 2 12.40 -37.52 -42.95
CA THR A 2 12.54 -37.27 -41.49
C THR A 2 11.26 -37.75 -40.80
N ARG A 3 11.39 -38.78 -39.97
CA ARG A 3 10.25 -39.27 -39.13
C ARG A 3 9.97 -38.24 -38.03
N ASN A 4 8.89 -37.50 -38.18
CA ASN A 4 8.38 -36.68 -37.09
C ASN A 4 7.92 -37.61 -35.94
N LYS A 5 8.61 -37.51 -34.80
CA LYS A 5 8.20 -38.19 -33.57
C LYS A 5 7.14 -37.34 -32.90
N GLY A 6 5.91 -37.81 -32.83
CA GLY A 6 4.83 -37.17 -32.07
C GLY A 6 5.02 -37.35 -30.57
N PHE A 7 4.49 -36.44 -29.76
CA PHE A 7 4.43 -36.55 -28.30
C PHE A 7 3.52 -37.74 -27.88
N THR A 8 3.93 -38.43 -26.87
CA THR A 8 3.08 -39.48 -26.27
C THR A 8 2.08 -38.86 -25.29
N LEU A 9 0.92 -39.51 -25.10
CA LEU A 9 -0.11 -39.06 -24.17
C LEU A 9 0.41 -39.04 -22.72
N ILE A 10 1.23 -40.03 -22.35
CA ILE A 10 1.84 -40.13 -21.01
C ILE A 10 2.80 -38.98 -20.74
N GLU A 11 3.58 -38.56 -21.73
CA GLU A 11 4.51 -37.44 -21.63
C GLU A 11 3.78 -36.14 -21.36
N LEU A 12 2.64 -35.90 -22.02
CA LEU A 12 1.78 -34.74 -21.78
C LEU A 12 1.16 -34.80 -20.38
N MET A 13 0.69 -35.96 -19.92
CA MET A 13 0.10 -36.12 -18.58
C MET A 13 1.10 -35.82 -17.48
N VAL A 14 2.35 -36.27 -17.61
CA VAL A 14 3.41 -36.04 -16.62
C VAL A 14 3.74 -34.52 -16.58
N VAL A 15 3.85 -33.86 -17.72
CA VAL A 15 4.12 -32.41 -17.77
C VAL A 15 3.00 -31.61 -17.09
N VAL A 16 1.73 -31.92 -17.39
CA VAL A 16 0.60 -31.23 -16.78
C VAL A 16 0.56 -31.47 -15.26
N ALA A 17 0.87 -32.68 -14.79
CA ALA A 17 0.94 -32.98 -13.37
C ALA A 17 2.02 -32.16 -12.65
N ILE A 18 3.22 -32.07 -13.23
CA ILE A 18 4.31 -31.27 -12.66
C ILE A 18 3.95 -29.78 -12.63
N VAL A 19 3.43 -29.23 -13.73
CA VAL A 19 2.99 -27.82 -13.81
C VAL A 19 1.90 -27.54 -12.78
N GLY A 20 0.94 -28.46 -12.60
CA GLY A 20 -0.12 -28.35 -11.60
C GLY A 20 0.42 -28.22 -10.18
N ILE A 21 1.39 -29.06 -9.82
CA ILE A 21 2.03 -29.03 -8.48
C ILE A 21 2.80 -27.72 -8.27
N LEU A 22 3.60 -27.30 -9.25
CA LEU A 22 4.38 -26.07 -9.16
C LEU A 22 3.47 -24.83 -9.04
N THR A 23 2.38 -24.79 -9.81
CA THR A 23 1.43 -23.68 -9.78
C THR A 23 0.72 -23.58 -8.42
N ALA A 24 0.36 -24.71 -7.81
CA ALA A 24 -0.29 -24.74 -6.51
C ALA A 24 0.53 -24.07 -5.39
N ILE A 25 1.86 -24.10 -5.49
CA ILE A 25 2.77 -23.47 -4.53
C ILE A 25 3.14 -22.04 -4.94
N ALA A 26 3.37 -21.81 -6.23
CA ALA A 26 3.87 -20.54 -6.73
C ALA A 26 2.82 -19.41 -6.66
N VAL A 27 1.55 -19.69 -6.96
CA VAL A 27 0.49 -18.68 -7.01
C VAL A 27 0.26 -18.03 -5.64
N PRO A 28 0.02 -18.75 -4.53
CA PRO A 28 -0.21 -18.10 -3.23
C PRO A 28 1.01 -17.31 -2.74
N SER A 29 2.22 -17.80 -3.00
CA SER A 29 3.45 -17.09 -2.65
C SER A 29 3.58 -15.77 -3.41
N TYR A 30 3.28 -15.76 -4.69
CA TYR A 30 3.29 -14.56 -5.53
C TYR A 30 2.29 -13.51 -5.03
N LEU A 31 1.07 -13.92 -4.70
CA LEU A 31 0.04 -12.99 -4.18
C LEU A 31 0.47 -12.32 -2.88
N GLN A 32 1.11 -13.05 -1.96
CA GLN A 32 1.65 -12.48 -0.73
C GLN A 32 2.78 -11.47 -1.01
N HIS A 33 3.61 -11.73 -2.00
CA HIS A 33 4.63 -10.78 -2.44
C HIS A 33 4.04 -9.49 -2.97
N VAL A 34 2.98 -9.58 -3.79
CA VAL A 34 2.27 -8.40 -4.33
C VAL A 34 1.66 -7.57 -3.20
N ILE A 35 1.00 -8.21 -2.23
CA ILE A 35 0.40 -7.55 -1.06
C ILE A 35 1.47 -6.79 -0.27
N LYS A 36 2.61 -7.41 0.02
CA LYS A 36 3.74 -6.78 0.73
C LYS A 36 4.33 -5.61 -0.07
N SER A 37 4.47 -5.75 -1.38
CA SER A 37 4.96 -4.68 -2.25
C SER A 37 4.04 -3.46 -2.27
N ASN A 38 2.72 -3.69 -2.35
CA ASN A 38 1.73 -2.61 -2.29
C ASN A 38 1.78 -1.89 -0.93
N ARG A 39 1.96 -2.64 0.16
CA ARG A 39 2.10 -2.10 1.50
C ARG A 39 3.35 -1.22 1.61
N ALA A 40 4.51 -1.71 1.18
CA ALA A 40 5.76 -0.95 1.18
C ALA A 40 5.66 0.35 0.37
N ALA A 41 4.89 0.36 -0.73
CA ALA A 41 4.62 1.58 -1.49
C ALA A 41 3.77 2.58 -0.67
N ALA A 42 2.75 2.10 0.05
CA ALA A 42 1.94 2.94 0.93
C ALA A 42 2.76 3.51 2.10
N GLU A 43 3.58 2.69 2.74
CA GLU A 43 4.49 3.10 3.83
C GLU A 43 5.45 4.19 3.38
N SER A 44 6.10 4.00 2.23
CA SER A 44 7.01 4.99 1.64
C SER A 44 6.30 6.33 1.39
N PHE A 45 5.07 6.28 0.89
CA PHE A 45 4.29 7.48 0.64
C PHE A 45 3.82 8.15 1.94
N MET A 46 3.44 7.38 2.97
CA MET A 46 3.09 7.92 4.29
C MET A 46 4.28 8.64 4.94
N LEU A 47 5.49 8.09 4.82
CA LEU A 47 6.71 8.74 5.28
C LEU A 47 7.01 10.04 4.50
N GLN A 48 6.77 10.05 3.20
CA GLN A 48 6.86 11.28 2.40
C GLN A 48 5.86 12.34 2.88
N LEU A 49 4.61 11.95 3.15
CA LEU A 49 3.58 12.85 3.67
C LEU A 49 3.96 13.40 5.06
N SER A 50 4.50 12.57 5.94
CA SER A 50 5.02 13.00 7.24
C SER A 50 6.07 14.11 7.09
N ASN A 51 7.03 13.93 6.17
CA ASN A 51 8.04 14.96 5.90
C ASN A 51 7.44 16.25 5.32
N LEU A 52 6.40 16.16 4.49
CA LEU A 52 5.71 17.34 3.96
C LEU A 52 4.91 18.07 5.04
N GLU A 53 4.25 17.35 5.94
CA GLU A 53 3.55 17.94 7.08
C GLU A 53 4.52 18.71 8.00
N GLU A 54 5.71 18.16 8.25
CA GLU A 54 6.73 18.85 9.04
C GLU A 54 7.29 20.11 8.34
N GLN A 55 7.30 20.16 7.01
CA GLN A 55 7.64 21.37 6.26
C GLN A 55 6.51 22.40 6.34
N VAL A 56 5.28 21.96 6.17
CA VAL A 56 4.11 22.85 6.20
C VAL A 56 3.91 23.49 7.57
N ILE A 57 4.10 22.75 8.67
CA ILE A 57 3.99 23.33 10.02
C ILE A 57 5.03 24.43 10.27
N LEU A 58 6.23 24.33 9.71
CA LEU A 58 7.26 25.36 9.83
C LEU A 58 6.88 26.64 9.08
N ASP A 59 6.23 26.51 7.91
CA ASP A 59 5.86 27.64 7.06
C ASP A 59 4.52 28.26 7.49
N MET A 60 3.53 27.43 7.76
CA MET A 60 2.13 27.85 7.96
C MET A 60 1.66 27.75 9.41
N ARG A 61 2.45 27.18 10.30
CA ARG A 61 2.14 26.93 11.73
C ARG A 61 0.87 26.09 11.95
N SER A 62 0.48 25.30 10.95
CA SER A 62 -0.62 24.35 11.08
C SER A 62 -0.39 23.16 10.14
N TYR A 63 -0.86 21.99 10.55
CA TYR A 63 -0.89 20.78 9.73
C TYR A 63 -2.07 20.79 8.75
N VAL A 64 -2.05 19.90 7.76
CA VAL A 64 -3.07 19.80 6.70
C VAL A 64 -3.90 18.53 6.87
N ALA A 65 -5.22 18.69 6.94
CA ALA A 65 -6.13 17.56 6.90
C ALA A 65 -6.47 17.18 5.46
N VAL A 66 -6.47 15.88 5.16
CA VAL A 66 -6.86 15.32 3.85
C VAL A 66 -7.85 14.18 4.06
N SER A 67 -9.04 14.29 3.52
CA SER A 67 -10.13 13.33 3.76
C SER A 67 -10.14 12.13 2.82
N ALA A 68 -9.46 12.20 1.67
CA ALA A 68 -9.36 11.10 0.71
C ALA A 68 -8.26 11.35 -0.35
N ASN A 69 -7.87 10.31 -1.08
CA ASN A 69 -6.91 10.40 -2.19
C ASN A 69 -7.27 11.47 -3.23
N ALA A 70 -8.55 11.67 -3.51
CA ALA A 70 -9.03 12.65 -4.48
C ALA A 70 -8.79 14.11 -4.04
N ASN A 71 -8.53 14.34 -2.76
CA ASN A 71 -8.26 15.67 -2.20
C ASN A 71 -6.76 16.04 -2.26
N PHE A 72 -5.93 15.17 -2.74
CA PHE A 72 -4.59 15.49 -3.23
C PHE A 72 -4.69 15.82 -4.75
N PRO A 73 -3.96 16.80 -5.29
CA PRO A 73 -3.02 17.70 -4.62
C PRO A 73 -3.74 18.89 -3.96
N ASN A 74 -3.36 19.18 -2.74
CA ASN A 74 -3.73 20.45 -2.10
C ASN A 74 -2.60 21.44 -2.33
N ALA A 75 -2.71 22.29 -3.34
CA ALA A 75 -1.78 23.39 -3.48
C ALA A 75 -1.98 24.41 -2.33
N PRO A 76 -0.92 24.93 -1.71
CA PRO A 76 -1.06 25.92 -0.68
C PRO A 76 -1.74 27.18 -1.25
N THR A 77 -2.71 27.69 -0.51
CA THR A 77 -3.37 28.97 -0.80
C THR A 77 -3.14 29.92 0.38
N ALA A 78 -3.41 31.21 0.20
CA ALA A 78 -3.30 32.19 1.28
C ALA A 78 -4.20 31.87 2.49
N ALA A 79 -5.24 31.06 2.29
CA ALA A 79 -6.22 30.71 3.32
C ALA A 79 -6.10 29.25 3.83
N SER A 80 -5.33 28.39 3.15
CA SER A 80 -5.21 26.98 3.52
C SER A 80 -3.84 26.44 3.12
N PRO A 81 -3.07 25.87 4.07
CA PRO A 81 -1.86 25.16 3.74
C PRO A 81 -2.19 23.92 2.91
N GLY A 82 -1.39 23.63 1.91
CA GLY A 82 -1.55 22.45 1.06
C GLY A 82 -0.26 21.64 1.00
N LEU A 83 -0.36 20.32 0.83
CA LEU A 83 0.80 19.44 0.72
C LEU A 83 1.44 19.43 -0.67
N ASN A 84 0.77 20.02 -1.66
CA ASN A 84 1.22 20.11 -3.06
C ASN A 84 1.79 18.75 -3.60
N THR A 85 1.13 17.67 -3.28
CA THR A 85 1.52 16.32 -3.71
C THR A 85 0.31 15.54 -4.22
N THR A 86 0.56 14.49 -4.99
CA THR A 86 -0.48 13.58 -5.50
C THR A 86 -0.20 12.18 -5.01
N VAL A 87 -1.26 11.41 -4.74
CA VAL A 87 -1.10 10.00 -4.39
C VAL A 87 -0.68 9.21 -5.64
N PRO A 88 0.48 8.53 -5.62
CA PRO A 88 0.92 7.71 -6.74
C PRO A 88 -0.09 6.61 -7.09
N SER A 89 -0.21 6.24 -8.36
CA SER A 89 -1.12 5.18 -8.79
C SER A 89 -0.79 3.80 -8.19
N SER A 90 0.47 3.56 -7.84
CA SER A 90 0.91 2.37 -7.09
C SER A 90 0.34 2.31 -5.67
N VAL A 91 -0.09 3.43 -5.11
CA VAL A 91 -0.72 3.53 -3.80
C VAL A 91 -2.23 3.67 -3.93
N SER A 92 -2.72 4.64 -4.72
CA SER A 92 -4.15 4.98 -4.81
C SER A 92 -5.03 3.84 -5.32
N LYS A 93 -4.46 2.87 -6.05
CA LYS A 93 -5.15 1.67 -6.50
C LYS A 93 -5.45 0.67 -5.37
N TYR A 94 -4.66 0.69 -4.30
CA TYR A 94 -4.69 -0.30 -3.24
C TYR A 94 -5.00 0.28 -1.86
N TYR A 95 -4.77 1.57 -1.67
CA TYR A 95 -5.00 2.27 -0.41
C TYR A 95 -5.69 3.62 -0.61
N ASN A 96 -6.60 3.94 0.29
CA ASN A 96 -7.10 5.29 0.46
C ASN A 96 -6.31 5.95 1.61
N ILE A 97 -5.64 7.07 1.31
CA ILE A 97 -4.83 7.81 2.28
C ILE A 97 -5.65 8.96 2.83
N THR A 98 -5.66 9.10 4.13
CA THR A 98 -6.29 10.21 4.84
C THR A 98 -5.32 10.79 5.87
N ILE A 99 -5.44 12.09 6.13
CA ILE A 99 -4.73 12.78 7.20
C ILE A 99 -5.78 13.44 8.06
N THR A 100 -5.85 13.04 9.32
CA THR A 100 -6.73 13.64 10.31
C THR A 100 -5.92 14.44 11.32
N LEU A 101 -6.51 15.48 11.87
CA LEU A 101 -5.91 16.32 12.90
C LEU A 101 -6.66 16.10 14.22
N PRO A 102 -6.22 15.15 15.06
CA PRO A 102 -6.83 14.94 16.36
C PRO A 102 -6.81 16.18 17.25
N THR A 103 -5.76 16.98 17.11
CA THR A 103 -5.62 18.33 17.68
C THR A 103 -4.90 19.22 16.68
N ALA A 104 -4.86 20.54 16.93
CA ALA A 104 -4.13 21.49 16.07
C ALA A 104 -2.60 21.21 16.03
N ALA A 105 -2.07 20.50 17.01
CA ALA A 105 -0.64 20.18 17.15
C ALA A 105 -0.26 18.75 16.68
N ASN A 106 -1.23 17.93 16.29
CA ASN A 106 -1.01 16.53 15.98
C ASN A 106 -1.69 16.14 14.69
N TYR A 107 -1.06 15.28 13.89
CA TYR A 107 -1.70 14.61 12.75
C TYR A 107 -1.66 13.09 12.89
N LEU A 108 -2.54 12.43 12.20
CA LEU A 108 -2.55 10.98 12.01
C LEU A 108 -2.77 10.68 10.53
N ILE A 109 -1.76 10.14 9.87
CA ILE A 109 -1.84 9.62 8.52
C ILE A 109 -2.36 8.20 8.60
N THR A 110 -3.42 7.89 7.85
CA THR A 110 -4.00 6.54 7.78
C THR A 110 -4.05 6.07 6.34
N ALA A 111 -3.49 4.89 6.07
CA ALA A 111 -3.65 4.17 4.82
C ALA A 111 -4.66 3.04 5.02
N THR A 112 -5.85 3.20 4.46
CA THR A 112 -6.93 2.21 4.50
C THR A 112 -6.88 1.36 3.24
N PRO A 113 -6.67 0.03 3.35
CA PRO A 113 -6.63 -0.84 2.19
C PRO A 113 -7.98 -0.90 1.48
N ILE A 114 -7.96 -0.97 0.15
CA ILE A 114 -9.15 -1.07 -0.71
C ILE A 114 -8.98 -2.21 -1.73
N GLY A 115 -10.07 -2.65 -2.32
CA GLY A 115 -10.07 -3.68 -3.37
C GLY A 115 -9.41 -4.99 -2.91
N SER A 116 -8.49 -5.51 -3.72
CA SER A 116 -7.78 -6.76 -3.44
C SER A 116 -6.84 -6.67 -2.23
N GLN A 117 -6.35 -5.48 -1.90
CA GLN A 117 -5.52 -5.28 -0.71
C GLN A 117 -6.33 -5.47 0.57
N LEU A 118 -7.57 -4.97 0.61
CA LEU A 118 -8.47 -5.13 1.76
C LEU A 118 -8.74 -6.59 2.10
N THR A 119 -8.95 -7.44 1.08
CA THR A 119 -9.23 -8.86 1.28
C THR A 119 -7.97 -9.69 1.51
N GLY A 120 -6.84 -9.27 0.98
CA GLY A 120 -5.58 -10.01 1.04
C GLY A 120 -4.71 -9.68 2.26
N ASP A 121 -4.83 -8.48 2.82
CA ASP A 121 -3.98 -7.95 3.91
C ASP A 121 -4.72 -7.76 5.24
N THR A 122 -5.59 -8.69 5.57
CA THR A 122 -6.43 -8.63 6.80
C THR A 122 -5.62 -8.63 8.09
N LYS A 123 -4.39 -9.17 8.08
CA LYS A 123 -3.52 -9.22 9.25
C LYS A 123 -2.97 -7.84 9.64
N CYS A 124 -2.65 -7.00 8.67
CA CYS A 124 -2.15 -5.64 8.91
C CYS A 124 -3.29 -4.61 8.85
N ALA A 125 -4.23 -4.78 7.94
CA ALA A 125 -5.38 -3.90 7.73
C ALA A 125 -4.95 -2.43 7.54
N ASN A 126 -5.49 -1.46 8.29
CA ASN A 126 -5.06 -0.07 8.15
C ASN A 126 -3.66 0.11 8.72
N LEU A 127 -2.85 0.90 8.03
CA LEU A 127 -1.57 1.40 8.54
C LEU A 127 -1.77 2.82 9.07
N THR A 128 -1.11 3.16 10.18
CA THR A 128 -1.16 4.51 10.74
C THR A 128 0.24 5.02 11.06
N LEU A 129 0.45 6.32 10.86
CA LEU A 129 1.69 7.02 11.20
C LEU A 129 1.32 8.37 11.80
N ASP A 130 1.82 8.67 12.98
CA ASP A 130 1.59 9.93 13.66
C ASP A 130 2.79 10.90 13.53
N GLN A 131 2.65 12.12 14.05
CA GLN A 131 3.67 13.18 14.05
C GLN A 131 4.93 12.82 14.83
N THR A 132 4.89 11.82 15.71
CA THR A 132 6.08 11.36 16.44
C THR A 132 6.85 10.26 15.69
N GLY A 133 6.32 9.84 14.52
CA GLY A 133 6.82 8.69 13.76
C GLY A 133 6.37 7.34 14.32
N ALA A 134 5.41 7.33 15.27
CA ALA A 134 4.87 6.08 15.80
C ALA A 134 4.00 5.39 14.73
N LYS A 135 4.32 4.13 14.51
CA LYS A 135 3.72 3.25 13.50
C LYS A 135 2.67 2.35 14.14
N GLY A 136 1.50 2.27 13.56
CA GLY A 136 0.40 1.44 14.05
C GLY A 136 -0.29 0.68 12.94
N ILE A 137 -1.11 -0.27 13.35
CA ILE A 137 -1.99 -1.05 12.48
C ILE A 137 -3.34 -1.24 13.15
N SER A 138 -4.37 -1.57 12.37
CA SER A 138 -5.68 -1.95 12.90
C SER A 138 -5.96 -3.45 12.80
N GLY A 139 -5.05 -4.23 12.21
CA GLY A 139 -5.16 -5.67 12.06
C GLY A 139 -4.77 -6.45 13.31
N THR A 140 -4.61 -7.76 13.15
CA THR A 140 -4.31 -8.70 14.24
C THR A 140 -2.82 -9.04 14.38
N SER A 141 -1.98 -8.61 13.44
CA SER A 141 -0.52 -8.80 13.48
C SER A 141 0.15 -7.77 14.41
N SER A 142 1.48 -7.75 14.42
CA SER A 142 2.25 -6.70 15.09
C SER A 142 2.57 -5.54 14.13
N ALA A 143 2.77 -4.33 14.64
CA ALA A 143 3.22 -3.23 13.82
C ALA A 143 4.59 -3.52 13.18
N THR A 144 5.48 -4.21 13.89
CA THR A 144 6.82 -4.60 13.40
C THR A 144 6.80 -5.59 12.23
N ASP A 145 5.72 -6.37 12.08
CA ASP A 145 5.58 -7.31 10.95
C ASP A 145 4.94 -6.65 9.72
N CYS A 146 4.31 -5.50 9.93
CA CYS A 146 3.51 -4.83 8.92
C CYS A 146 4.15 -3.55 8.36
N TRP A 147 5.20 -3.05 9.04
CA TRP A 147 5.92 -1.83 8.66
C TRP A 147 7.39 -2.09 8.32
#